data_d8c40c276d6830f4d9077290f2b396f7
#
_entry.id   d8c40c276d6830f4d9077290f2b396f7
#
_cell.length_a   1.000
_cell.length_b   1.000
_cell.length_c   1.000
_cell.angle_alpha   90.00
_cell.angle_beta   90.00
_cell.angle_gamma   90.00
#
_symmetry.space_group_name_H-M   'P 1'
#
loop_
_entity.id
_entity.type
_entity.pdbx_description
1 polymer ?
#
loop_
_entity_poly.entity_id
_entity_poly.type
_entity_poly.pdbx_seq_one_letter_code
_entity_poly.pdbx_strand_id
1 'polypeptide(L)'
;ELKTPLRTVGALLDAKWVHPNRSARAHLQWMAASNGIPKSRVDEVLGLVGLSEVAGKKAGGFSLGMSQRLGLAGALLGDPKVLLFDEPVNGLDPEGIVWIRKFMQRLAAEGRTVLVSSHLLSEMALTAEQLVVIGRGRLISDSTVAEFVDRSSESTVRVRSPQLDALRSVLLSQGLTVREDGSGVAPALVVVDSTTDVIGGLAGSQGIVLYELASQQGSLEDAFMKLTGDDVQYHASGIDPGVGAHHANTQQANTQQAMGGAL
;
A
#
# COMPACT_ATOMS: atom_id res chain seq x y z
N GLU A 1 -11.32 18.66 -26.51
CA GLU A 1 -10.60 17.50 -27.08
C GLU A 1 -9.12 17.84 -27.19
N LEU A 2 -8.21 16.98 -26.71
CA LEU A 2 -6.76 17.21 -26.75
C LEU A 2 -6.24 17.02 -28.18
N LYS A 3 -5.52 18.00 -28.71
CA LYS A 3 -4.92 17.92 -30.06
C LYS A 3 -3.75 16.95 -30.12
N THR A 4 -2.99 16.82 -29.04
CA THR A 4 -1.81 15.93 -28.92
C THR A 4 -1.87 15.17 -27.59
N PRO A 5 -2.74 14.14 -27.47
CA PRO A 5 -3.05 13.53 -26.17
C PRO A 5 -1.79 12.97 -25.47
N LEU A 6 -0.96 12.19 -26.15
CA LEU A 6 0.26 11.62 -25.53
C LEU A 6 1.32 12.65 -25.13
N ARG A 7 1.29 13.87 -25.69
CA ARG A 7 2.19 14.96 -25.27
C ARG A 7 1.64 15.73 -24.07
N THR A 8 0.36 15.58 -23.79
CA THR A 8 -0.33 16.29 -22.71
C THR A 8 -0.45 15.40 -21.46
N VAL A 9 -0.92 14.16 -21.66
CA VAL A 9 -1.18 13.18 -20.60
C VAL A 9 -0.62 11.83 -21.01
N GLY A 10 0.18 11.21 -20.16
CA GLY A 10 0.56 9.80 -20.26
C GLY A 10 -0.26 8.98 -19.29
N ALA A 11 -0.75 7.81 -19.70
CA ALA A 11 -1.55 6.96 -18.85
C ALA A 11 -1.07 5.51 -18.89
N LEU A 12 -1.04 4.87 -17.73
CA LEU A 12 -0.92 3.43 -17.54
C LEU A 12 -2.19 2.97 -16.84
N LEU A 13 -3.13 2.38 -17.58
CA LEU A 13 -4.41 1.91 -17.04
C LEU A 13 -4.44 0.39 -16.88
N ASP A 14 -3.74 -0.35 -17.75
CA ASP A 14 -3.55 -1.79 -17.65
C ASP A 14 -2.24 -2.19 -18.33
N ALA A 15 -1.37 -2.88 -17.61
CA ALA A 15 -0.10 -3.39 -18.14
C ALA A 15 -0.26 -4.39 -19.29
N LYS A 16 -1.43 -5.02 -19.44
CA LYS A 16 -1.73 -6.00 -20.47
C LYS A 16 -2.26 -5.40 -21.77
N TRP A 17 -2.44 -4.09 -21.83
CA TRP A 17 -2.94 -3.41 -23.05
C TRP A 17 -1.85 -3.30 -24.14
N VAL A 18 -1.25 -4.43 -24.43
CA VAL A 18 -0.25 -4.58 -25.49
C VAL A 18 -0.65 -5.74 -26.42
N HIS A 19 -0.33 -5.62 -27.71
CA HIS A 19 -0.56 -6.74 -28.63
C HIS A 19 0.49 -7.83 -28.38
N PRO A 20 0.11 -9.07 -27.97
CA PRO A 20 1.04 -10.07 -27.47
C PRO A 20 2.08 -10.51 -28.49
N ASN A 21 1.76 -10.46 -29.78
CA ASN A 21 2.66 -10.85 -30.88
C ASN A 21 3.57 -9.71 -31.36
N ARG A 22 3.42 -8.48 -30.88
CA ARG A 22 4.34 -7.37 -31.18
C ARG A 22 5.50 -7.40 -30.21
N SER A 23 6.71 -7.04 -30.69
CA SER A 23 7.79 -6.74 -29.78
C SER A 23 7.53 -5.43 -29.02
N ALA A 24 8.15 -5.25 -27.85
CA ALA A 24 8.05 -4.01 -27.08
C ALA A 24 8.40 -2.78 -27.93
N ARG A 25 9.51 -2.86 -28.67
CA ARG A 25 9.93 -1.81 -29.61
C ARG A 25 8.88 -1.53 -30.69
N ALA A 26 8.35 -2.57 -31.34
CA ALA A 26 7.34 -2.41 -32.40
C ALA A 26 6.03 -1.84 -31.86
N HIS A 27 5.66 -2.18 -30.63
CA HIS A 27 4.49 -1.61 -29.96
C HIS A 27 4.67 -0.10 -29.75
N LEU A 28 5.78 0.34 -29.16
CA LEU A 28 6.08 1.76 -28.94
C LEU A 28 6.27 2.54 -30.25
N GLN A 29 6.87 1.93 -31.27
CA GLN A 29 7.01 2.55 -32.59
C GLN A 29 5.64 2.80 -33.24
N TRP A 30 4.70 1.86 -33.10
CA TRP A 30 3.32 2.04 -33.57
C TRP A 30 2.64 3.20 -32.84
N MET A 31 2.75 3.28 -31.52
CA MET A 31 2.21 4.39 -30.72
C MET A 31 2.85 5.73 -31.15
N ALA A 32 4.16 5.76 -31.29
CA ALA A 32 4.88 6.96 -31.72
C ALA A 32 4.44 7.44 -33.09
N ALA A 33 4.35 6.54 -34.08
CA ALA A 33 3.90 6.88 -35.45
C ALA A 33 2.49 7.43 -35.48
N SER A 34 1.56 6.83 -34.70
CA SER A 34 0.17 7.28 -34.60
C SER A 34 0.00 8.66 -33.97
N ASN A 35 1.02 9.16 -33.25
CA ASN A 35 0.99 10.44 -32.52
C ASN A 35 2.04 11.45 -33.02
N GLY A 36 2.70 11.20 -34.16
CA GLY A 36 3.70 12.09 -34.71
C GLY A 36 4.92 12.29 -33.80
N ILE A 37 5.31 11.25 -33.04
CA ILE A 37 6.46 11.22 -32.13
C ILE A 37 7.66 10.64 -32.86
N PRO A 38 8.87 11.23 -32.76
CA PRO A 38 10.07 10.70 -33.40
C PRO A 38 10.43 9.29 -32.94
N LYS A 39 10.93 8.44 -33.86
CA LYS A 39 11.35 7.08 -33.54
C LYS A 39 12.47 7.00 -32.50
N SER A 40 13.35 8.02 -32.42
CA SER A 40 14.42 8.12 -31.42
C SER A 40 13.87 8.06 -29.99
N ARG A 41 12.70 8.65 -29.75
CA ARG A 41 12.06 8.66 -28.44
C ARG A 41 11.72 7.26 -27.93
N VAL A 42 11.50 6.29 -28.83
CA VAL A 42 11.22 4.90 -28.45
C VAL A 42 12.42 4.28 -27.71
N ASP A 43 13.65 4.52 -28.22
CA ASP A 43 14.84 3.98 -27.58
C ASP A 43 15.13 4.68 -26.24
N GLU A 44 14.86 5.97 -26.16
CA GLU A 44 15.00 6.72 -24.91
C GLU A 44 14.07 6.17 -23.82
N VAL A 45 12.76 5.99 -24.09
CA VAL A 45 11.81 5.50 -23.07
C VAL A 45 12.08 4.04 -22.72
N LEU A 46 12.52 3.19 -23.67
CA LEU A 46 12.94 1.83 -23.37
C LEU A 46 14.15 1.80 -22.41
N GLY A 47 15.09 2.73 -22.60
CA GLY A 47 16.21 2.91 -21.69
C GLY A 47 15.79 3.36 -20.30
N LEU A 48 14.89 4.35 -20.22
CA LEU A 48 14.36 4.88 -18.95
C LEU A 48 13.72 3.80 -18.07
N VAL A 49 13.01 2.82 -18.68
CA VAL A 49 12.34 1.74 -17.95
C VAL A 49 13.15 0.46 -17.86
N GLY A 50 14.39 0.43 -18.41
CA GLY A 50 15.29 -0.74 -18.36
C GLY A 50 14.86 -1.92 -19.24
N LEU A 51 14.24 -1.66 -20.39
CA LEU A 51 13.77 -2.70 -21.33
C LEU A 51 14.59 -2.75 -22.63
N SER A 52 15.70 -2.02 -22.77
CA SER A 52 16.49 -1.93 -24.00
C SER A 52 16.94 -3.29 -24.55
N GLU A 53 17.46 -4.18 -23.69
CA GLU A 53 17.98 -5.48 -24.08
C GLU A 53 16.90 -6.47 -24.55
N VAL A 54 15.68 -6.30 -24.03
CA VAL A 54 14.54 -7.17 -24.35
C VAL A 54 13.54 -6.53 -25.32
N ALA A 55 13.85 -5.34 -25.82
CA ALA A 55 12.95 -4.54 -26.68
C ALA A 55 12.51 -5.29 -27.96
N GLY A 56 13.34 -6.22 -28.46
CA GLY A 56 13.01 -7.07 -29.62
C GLY A 56 12.12 -8.27 -29.29
N LYS A 57 11.93 -8.63 -28.03
CA LYS A 57 11.10 -9.78 -27.62
C LYS A 57 9.62 -9.43 -27.68
N LYS A 58 8.79 -10.45 -28.00
CA LYS A 58 7.31 -10.31 -28.02
C LYS A 58 6.79 -9.98 -26.62
N ALA A 59 5.94 -8.99 -26.51
CA ALA A 59 5.37 -8.51 -25.24
C ALA A 59 4.51 -9.58 -24.54
N GLY A 60 3.90 -10.51 -25.28
CA GLY A 60 3.15 -11.63 -24.70
C GLY A 60 3.99 -12.61 -23.85
N GLY A 61 5.30 -12.57 -23.95
CA GLY A 61 6.22 -13.35 -23.12
C GLY A 61 6.82 -12.56 -21.94
N PHE A 62 6.37 -11.34 -21.70
CA PHE A 62 6.88 -10.51 -20.61
C PHE A 62 6.32 -10.95 -19.26
N SER A 63 7.15 -10.83 -18.22
CA SER A 63 6.63 -10.89 -16.84
C SER A 63 5.71 -9.71 -16.58
N LEU A 64 4.93 -9.77 -15.50
CA LEU A 64 4.06 -8.65 -15.12
C LEU A 64 4.88 -7.36 -14.93
N GLY A 65 6.00 -7.42 -14.22
CA GLY A 65 6.89 -6.26 -14.03
C GLY A 65 7.46 -5.71 -15.35
N MET A 66 7.81 -6.58 -16.31
CA MET A 66 8.22 -6.13 -17.65
C MET A 66 7.06 -5.47 -18.41
N SER A 67 5.84 -5.99 -18.26
CA SER A 67 4.64 -5.42 -18.88
C SER A 67 4.29 -4.06 -18.27
N GLN A 68 4.38 -3.91 -16.94
CA GLN A 68 4.24 -2.61 -16.25
C GLN A 68 5.26 -1.60 -16.78
N ARG A 69 6.53 -1.99 -16.86
CA ARG A 69 7.59 -1.12 -17.41
C ARG A 69 7.33 -0.73 -18.86
N LEU A 70 6.79 -1.63 -19.69
CA LEU A 70 6.42 -1.31 -21.07
C LEU A 70 5.24 -0.32 -21.12
N GLY A 71 4.24 -0.48 -20.27
CA GLY A 71 3.13 0.46 -20.13
C GLY A 71 3.61 1.86 -19.69
N LEU A 72 4.53 1.92 -18.72
CA LEU A 72 5.19 3.19 -18.33
C LEU A 72 5.97 3.83 -19.48
N ALA A 73 6.69 3.04 -20.28
CA ALA A 73 7.36 3.54 -21.49
C ALA A 73 6.38 4.15 -22.48
N GLY A 74 5.21 3.53 -22.66
CA GLY A 74 4.11 4.06 -23.46
C GLY A 74 3.57 5.38 -22.92
N ALA A 75 3.34 5.46 -21.61
CA ALA A 75 2.89 6.68 -20.93
C ALA A 75 3.89 7.84 -21.08
N LEU A 76 5.18 7.56 -21.08
CA LEU A 76 6.26 8.56 -21.20
C LEU A 76 6.64 8.91 -22.63
N LEU A 77 6.07 8.23 -23.61
CA LEU A 77 6.49 8.33 -25.01
C LEU A 77 6.37 9.76 -25.55
N GLY A 78 5.28 10.46 -25.20
CA GLY A 78 5.00 11.83 -25.63
C GLY A 78 5.68 12.92 -24.78
N ASP A 79 6.44 12.53 -23.75
CA ASP A 79 7.05 13.43 -22.77
C ASP A 79 6.03 14.33 -22.04
N PRO A 80 4.93 13.78 -21.52
CA PRO A 80 3.87 14.56 -20.93
C PRO A 80 4.24 15.13 -19.56
N LYS A 81 3.59 16.24 -19.20
CA LYS A 81 3.71 16.83 -17.86
C LYS A 81 2.78 16.18 -16.84
N VAL A 82 1.72 15.52 -17.28
CA VAL A 82 0.73 14.85 -16.43
C VAL A 82 0.77 13.35 -16.68
N LEU A 83 0.86 12.57 -15.64
CA LEU A 83 0.91 11.10 -15.67
C LEU A 83 -0.19 10.53 -14.80
N LEU A 84 -0.94 9.56 -15.34
CA LEU A 84 -2.03 8.86 -14.66
C LEU A 84 -1.66 7.38 -14.59
N PHE A 85 -1.51 6.84 -13.38
CA PHE A 85 -1.17 5.44 -13.17
C PHE A 85 -2.23 4.75 -12.33
N ASP A 86 -2.88 3.76 -12.92
CA ASP A 86 -3.91 2.96 -12.27
C ASP A 86 -3.29 1.67 -11.74
N GLU A 87 -3.30 1.50 -10.41
CA GLU A 87 -2.74 0.34 -9.69
C GLU A 87 -1.34 -0.10 -10.17
N PRO A 88 -0.36 0.81 -10.30
CA PRO A 88 0.90 0.51 -10.98
C PRO A 88 1.79 -0.48 -10.22
N VAL A 89 1.56 -0.70 -8.93
CA VAL A 89 2.32 -1.63 -8.06
C VAL A 89 1.68 -3.02 -7.97
N ASN A 90 0.45 -3.17 -8.49
CA ASN A 90 -0.32 -4.39 -8.29
C ASN A 90 0.33 -5.62 -8.93
N GLY A 91 0.51 -6.68 -8.13
CA GLY A 91 1.08 -7.95 -8.57
C GLY A 91 2.57 -7.92 -8.90
N LEU A 92 3.30 -6.88 -8.49
CA LEU A 92 4.75 -6.83 -8.57
C LEU A 92 5.39 -7.55 -7.37
N ASP A 93 6.61 -8.03 -7.59
CA ASP A 93 7.49 -8.48 -6.51
C ASP A 93 8.03 -7.28 -5.70
N PRO A 94 8.58 -7.49 -4.50
CA PRO A 94 9.07 -6.41 -3.65
C PRO A 94 10.10 -5.50 -4.33
N GLU A 95 10.97 -6.05 -5.19
CA GLU A 95 11.96 -5.27 -5.93
C GLU A 95 11.28 -4.37 -6.97
N GLY A 96 10.28 -4.89 -7.68
CA GLY A 96 9.47 -4.14 -8.64
C GLY A 96 8.70 -2.99 -7.98
N ILE A 97 8.13 -3.21 -6.78
CA ILE A 97 7.44 -2.18 -6.00
C ILE A 97 8.42 -1.04 -5.63
N VAL A 98 9.60 -1.38 -5.10
CA VAL A 98 10.62 -0.37 -4.75
C VAL A 98 11.07 0.40 -6.00
N TRP A 99 11.27 -0.30 -7.13
CA TRP A 99 11.67 0.35 -8.37
C TRP A 99 10.64 1.35 -8.86
N ILE A 100 9.35 0.96 -8.94
CA ILE A 100 8.30 1.83 -9.48
C ILE A 100 8.03 3.02 -8.56
N ARG A 101 8.09 2.84 -7.24
CA ARG A 101 8.01 3.92 -6.25
C ARG A 101 9.07 4.99 -6.52
N LYS A 102 10.35 4.59 -6.56
CA LYS A 102 11.47 5.51 -6.85
C LYS A 102 11.32 6.17 -8.22
N PHE A 103 10.79 5.43 -9.18
CA PHE A 103 10.57 5.95 -10.53
C PHE A 103 9.50 7.05 -10.54
N MET A 104 8.36 6.85 -9.87
CA MET A 104 7.30 7.85 -9.72
C MET A 104 7.79 9.10 -8.97
N GLN A 105 8.50 8.90 -7.85
CA GLN A 105 9.11 10.01 -7.09
C GLN A 105 10.09 10.82 -7.94
N ARG A 106 10.91 10.17 -8.76
CA ARG A 106 11.82 10.86 -9.69
C ARG A 106 11.04 11.68 -10.71
N LEU A 107 9.99 11.14 -11.31
CA LEU A 107 9.15 11.86 -12.28
C LEU A 107 8.50 13.11 -11.65
N ALA A 108 8.03 13.00 -10.40
CA ALA A 108 7.49 14.12 -9.64
C ALA A 108 8.58 15.18 -9.36
N ALA A 109 9.78 14.76 -8.95
CA ALA A 109 10.93 15.64 -8.73
C ALA A 109 11.40 16.36 -10.00
N GLU A 110 11.15 15.80 -11.20
CA GLU A 110 11.36 16.45 -12.50
C GLU A 110 10.28 17.53 -12.81
N GLY A 111 9.31 17.75 -11.90
CA GLY A 111 8.24 18.73 -12.04
C GLY A 111 7.01 18.22 -12.80
N ARG A 112 6.83 16.91 -12.93
CA ARG A 112 5.63 16.31 -13.50
C ARG A 112 4.56 16.12 -12.44
N THR A 113 3.31 16.23 -12.82
CA THR A 113 2.18 15.82 -11.97
C THR A 113 1.96 14.31 -12.17
N VAL A 114 2.07 13.55 -11.09
CA VAL A 114 1.84 12.08 -11.09
C VAL A 114 0.63 11.78 -10.23
N LEU A 115 -0.47 11.36 -10.85
CA LEU A 115 -1.66 10.87 -10.16
C LEU A 115 -1.64 9.33 -10.20
N VAL A 116 -1.76 8.73 -9.00
CA VAL A 116 -1.72 7.27 -8.81
C VAL A 116 -2.99 6.83 -8.10
N SER A 117 -3.68 5.83 -8.63
CA SER A 117 -4.66 5.07 -7.85
C SER A 117 -3.97 3.88 -7.18
N SER A 118 -4.33 3.57 -5.95
CA SER A 118 -3.89 2.36 -5.26
C SER A 118 -4.83 1.99 -4.13
N HIS A 119 -4.94 0.70 -3.84
CA HIS A 119 -5.57 0.17 -2.63
C HIS A 119 -4.54 -0.23 -1.56
N LEU A 120 -3.23 -0.13 -1.86
CA LEU A 120 -2.13 -0.43 -0.94
C LEU A 120 -1.72 0.86 -0.21
N LEU A 121 -2.38 1.13 0.92
CA LEU A 121 -2.21 2.37 1.67
C LEU A 121 -0.79 2.54 2.21
N SER A 122 -0.16 1.46 2.71
CA SER A 122 1.23 1.47 3.16
C SER A 122 2.22 1.90 2.06
N GLU A 123 2.00 1.48 0.82
CA GLU A 123 2.82 1.93 -0.30
C GLU A 123 2.57 3.39 -0.65
N MET A 124 1.32 3.86 -0.52
CA MET A 124 0.99 5.26 -0.75
C MET A 124 1.57 6.17 0.32
N ALA A 125 1.58 5.74 1.58
CA ALA A 125 2.25 6.47 2.67
C ALA A 125 3.73 6.75 2.41
N LEU A 126 4.40 5.84 1.68
CA LEU A 126 5.82 5.96 1.32
C LEU A 126 6.07 6.69 -0.01
N THR A 127 5.02 6.89 -0.82
CA THR A 127 5.15 7.34 -2.21
C THR A 127 4.56 8.72 -2.44
N ALA A 128 3.35 8.96 -1.90
CA ALA A 128 2.56 10.15 -2.18
C ALA A 128 2.87 11.29 -1.20
N GLU A 129 2.78 12.51 -1.68
CA GLU A 129 2.81 13.75 -0.87
C GLU A 129 1.39 14.21 -0.57
N GLN A 130 0.50 14.11 -1.55
CA GLN A 130 -0.90 14.50 -1.48
C GLN A 130 -1.80 13.26 -1.58
N LEU A 131 -2.88 13.26 -0.82
CA LEU A 131 -3.85 12.18 -0.76
C LEU A 131 -5.25 12.72 -1.05
N VAL A 132 -5.92 12.09 -2.01
CA VAL A 132 -7.33 12.32 -2.31
C VAL A 132 -8.10 11.04 -1.99
N VAL A 133 -8.94 11.08 -0.96
CA VAL A 133 -9.77 9.95 -0.55
C VAL A 133 -11.19 10.15 -1.04
N ILE A 134 -11.69 9.18 -1.79
CA ILE A 134 -13.06 9.17 -2.31
C ILE A 134 -13.82 7.93 -1.81
N GLY A 135 -15.09 8.09 -1.49
CA GLY A 135 -15.97 6.99 -1.12
C GLY A 135 -17.40 7.29 -1.54
N ARG A 136 -18.12 6.30 -2.03
CA ARG A 136 -19.51 6.41 -2.53
C ARG A 136 -19.75 7.59 -3.47
N GLY A 137 -18.75 7.89 -4.33
CA GLY A 137 -18.80 9.00 -5.28
C GLY A 137 -18.64 10.39 -4.65
N ARG A 138 -18.18 10.49 -3.41
CA ARG A 138 -17.93 11.76 -2.70
C ARG A 138 -16.48 11.89 -2.31
N LEU A 139 -15.98 13.13 -2.29
CA LEU A 139 -14.70 13.48 -1.73
C LEU A 139 -14.79 13.37 -0.18
N ILE A 140 -13.97 12.53 0.41
CA ILE A 140 -13.86 12.36 1.86
C ILE A 140 -12.74 13.25 2.40
N SER A 141 -11.57 13.24 1.75
CA SER A 141 -10.42 14.06 2.14
C SER A 141 -9.58 14.47 0.93
N ASP A 142 -9.03 15.68 1.01
CA ASP A 142 -7.98 16.20 0.14
C ASP A 142 -6.97 16.90 1.06
N SER A 143 -5.82 16.27 1.28
CA SER A 143 -4.82 16.72 2.25
C SER A 143 -3.45 16.09 1.95
N THR A 144 -2.42 16.53 2.63
CA THR A 144 -1.16 15.78 2.65
C THR A 144 -1.34 14.46 3.38
N VAL A 145 -0.48 13.48 3.07
CA VAL A 145 -0.45 12.19 3.79
C VAL A 145 -0.23 12.41 5.29
N ALA A 146 0.68 13.33 5.66
CA ALA A 146 0.96 13.65 7.05
C ALA A 146 -0.27 14.20 7.77
N GLU A 147 -0.95 15.21 7.19
CA GLU A 147 -2.17 15.78 7.77
C GLU A 147 -3.31 14.76 7.88
N PHE A 148 -3.41 13.84 6.91
CA PHE A 148 -4.43 12.78 6.95
C PHE A 148 -4.19 11.83 8.12
N VAL A 149 -2.95 11.41 8.32
CA VAL A 149 -2.55 10.56 9.44
C VAL A 149 -2.75 11.30 10.77
N ASP A 150 -2.27 12.54 10.89
CA ASP A 150 -2.36 13.33 12.13
C ASP A 150 -3.82 13.59 12.58
N ARG A 151 -4.73 13.86 11.63
CA ARG A 151 -6.15 14.07 11.93
C ARG A 151 -6.88 12.83 12.42
N SER A 152 -6.40 11.66 12.02
CA SER A 152 -7.11 10.39 12.20
C SER A 152 -6.45 9.49 13.24
N SER A 153 -5.18 9.72 13.56
CA SER A 153 -4.44 8.93 14.52
C SER A 153 -4.47 9.55 15.91
N GLU A 154 -4.84 8.74 16.89
CA GLU A 154 -4.52 9.04 18.28
C GLU A 154 -3.00 8.94 18.43
N SER A 155 -2.36 9.95 18.99
CA SER A 155 -0.96 9.82 19.40
C SER A 155 -0.89 8.78 20.51
N THR A 156 -0.21 7.68 20.26
CA THR A 156 -0.08 6.62 21.25
C THR A 156 1.38 6.32 21.56
N VAL A 157 1.63 5.89 22.78
CA VAL A 157 2.97 5.42 23.20
C VAL A 157 2.84 3.99 23.67
N ARG A 158 3.59 3.10 23.04
CA ARG A 158 3.74 1.73 23.46
C ARG A 158 4.84 1.62 24.50
N VAL A 159 4.52 0.96 25.62
CA VAL A 159 5.47 0.79 26.72
C VAL A 159 5.46 -0.65 27.24
N ARG A 160 6.65 -1.19 27.49
CA ARG A 160 6.86 -2.48 28.14
C ARG A 160 7.69 -2.34 29.40
N SER A 161 7.28 -3.04 30.43
CA SER A 161 7.96 -3.04 31.74
C SER A 161 7.87 -4.42 32.38
N PRO A 162 8.85 -4.84 33.18
CA PRO A 162 8.72 -6.01 34.05
C PRO A 162 7.75 -5.74 35.21
N GLN A 163 7.44 -4.47 35.49
CA GLN A 163 6.53 -3.99 36.53
C GLN A 163 5.27 -3.36 35.90
N LEU A 164 4.65 -4.07 34.94
CA LEU A 164 3.60 -3.52 34.09
C LEU A 164 2.39 -3.03 34.87
N ASP A 165 1.97 -3.77 35.92
CA ASP A 165 0.82 -3.41 36.76
C ASP A 165 1.09 -2.15 37.61
N ALA A 166 2.31 -2.01 38.14
CA ALA A 166 2.72 -0.82 38.84
C ALA A 166 2.75 0.41 37.93
N LEU A 167 3.31 0.24 36.71
CA LEU A 167 3.30 1.30 35.70
C LEU A 167 1.88 1.70 35.32
N ARG A 168 0.99 0.74 35.07
CA ARG A 168 -0.42 0.99 34.78
C ARG A 168 -1.09 1.82 35.85
N SER A 169 -0.88 1.46 37.12
CA SER A 169 -1.46 2.18 38.27
C SER A 169 -0.97 3.63 38.33
N VAL A 170 0.32 3.86 38.07
CA VAL A 170 0.91 5.20 38.02
C VAL A 170 0.29 6.02 36.89
N LEU A 171 0.21 5.48 35.68
CA LEU A 171 -0.33 6.17 34.50
C LEU A 171 -1.81 6.52 34.70
N LEU A 172 -2.61 5.59 35.22
CA LEU A 172 -4.03 5.83 35.52
C LEU A 172 -4.24 6.89 36.62
N SER A 173 -3.36 6.91 37.64
CA SER A 173 -3.43 7.93 38.70
C SER A 173 -3.17 9.35 38.21
N GLN A 174 -2.46 9.49 37.08
CA GLN A 174 -2.21 10.76 36.41
C GLN A 174 -3.30 11.13 35.38
N GLY A 175 -4.38 10.34 35.30
CA GLY A 175 -5.49 10.57 34.39
C GLY A 175 -5.24 10.17 32.95
N LEU A 176 -4.17 9.42 32.67
CA LEU A 176 -3.83 8.95 31.32
C LEU A 176 -4.72 7.76 30.94
N THR A 177 -5.12 7.72 29.68
CA THR A 177 -5.87 6.58 29.13
C THR A 177 -4.91 5.47 28.73
N VAL A 178 -5.07 4.28 29.31
CA VAL A 178 -4.19 3.13 29.13
C VAL A 178 -4.99 1.95 28.60
N ARG A 179 -4.51 1.34 27.51
CA ARG A 179 -5.06 0.11 26.93
C ARG A 179 -4.01 -1.00 27.00
N GLU A 180 -4.44 -2.25 27.09
CA GLU A 180 -3.54 -3.40 26.99
C GLU A 180 -3.28 -3.74 25.53
N ASP A 181 -2.02 -3.96 25.17
CA ASP A 181 -1.65 -4.43 23.85
C ASP A 181 -1.43 -5.96 23.88
N GLY A 182 -2.41 -6.68 23.36
CA GLY A 182 -2.34 -8.14 23.20
C GLY A 182 -1.76 -8.62 21.86
N SER A 183 -1.33 -7.70 20.98
CA SER A 183 -0.87 -8.03 19.63
C SER A 183 0.58 -8.55 19.57
N GLY A 184 1.35 -8.40 20.64
CA GLY A 184 2.78 -8.73 20.69
C GLY A 184 3.11 -10.03 21.41
N VAL A 185 4.35 -10.49 21.25
CA VAL A 185 4.90 -11.70 21.94
C VAL A 185 5.00 -11.50 23.46
N ALA A 186 4.97 -10.26 23.95
CA ALA A 186 5.04 -9.94 25.36
C ALA A 186 4.05 -8.83 25.73
N PRO A 187 3.50 -8.85 26.97
CA PRO A 187 2.55 -7.85 27.45
C PRO A 187 3.11 -6.43 27.32
N ALA A 188 2.28 -5.51 26.83
CA ALA A 188 2.59 -4.11 26.69
C ALA A 188 1.36 -3.26 27.05
N LEU A 189 1.58 -1.99 27.35
CA LEU A 189 0.53 -0.99 27.47
C LEU A 189 0.65 0.01 26.32
N VAL A 190 -0.50 0.46 25.83
CA VAL A 190 -0.62 1.57 24.88
C VAL A 190 -1.27 2.73 25.64
N VAL A 191 -0.54 3.83 25.74
CA VAL A 191 -0.99 5.07 26.39
C VAL A 191 -1.45 6.03 25.31
N VAL A 192 -2.68 6.50 25.42
CA VAL A 192 -3.30 7.40 24.43
C VAL A 192 -3.04 8.85 24.82
N ASP A 193 -2.86 9.70 23.80
CA ASP A 193 -2.65 11.15 23.93
C ASP A 193 -1.52 11.53 24.90
N SER A 194 -0.40 10.80 24.82
CA SER A 194 0.78 11.05 25.65
C SER A 194 2.07 11.01 24.83
N THR A 195 3.17 11.42 25.45
CA THR A 195 4.49 11.41 24.83
C THR A 195 5.43 10.47 25.59
N THR A 196 6.50 10.04 24.93
CA THR A 196 7.56 9.24 25.55
C THR A 196 8.18 9.94 26.74
N ASP A 197 8.34 11.26 26.68
CA ASP A 197 8.96 12.05 27.75
C ASP A 197 8.11 12.05 29.02
N VAL A 198 6.79 12.19 28.87
CA VAL A 198 5.85 12.14 30.02
C VAL A 198 5.88 10.76 30.68
N ILE A 199 5.75 9.70 29.88
CA ILE A 199 5.71 8.32 30.40
C ILE A 199 7.08 7.93 31.00
N GLY A 200 8.16 8.28 30.33
CA GLY A 200 9.52 8.04 30.82
C GLY A 200 9.81 8.76 32.12
N GLY A 201 9.38 10.02 32.26
CA GLY A 201 9.48 10.81 33.46
C GLY A 201 8.70 10.20 34.64
N LEU A 202 7.46 9.78 34.40
CA LEU A 202 6.62 9.12 35.40
C LEU A 202 7.22 7.79 35.86
N ALA A 203 7.67 6.94 34.94
CA ALA A 203 8.32 5.69 35.26
C ALA A 203 9.62 5.91 36.06
N GLY A 204 10.45 6.86 35.64
CA GLY A 204 11.70 7.19 36.31
C GLY A 204 11.49 7.70 37.73
N SER A 205 10.47 8.56 37.96
CA SER A 205 10.15 9.06 39.30
C SER A 205 9.73 7.98 40.29
N GLN A 206 9.23 6.85 39.79
CA GLN A 206 8.75 5.70 40.57
C GLN A 206 9.77 4.52 40.58
N GLY A 207 10.92 4.69 39.94
CA GLY A 207 11.94 3.63 39.86
C GLY A 207 11.49 2.43 39.00
N ILE A 208 10.53 2.63 38.07
CA ILE A 208 10.02 1.59 37.21
C ILE A 208 10.94 1.42 36.00
N VAL A 209 11.40 0.19 35.77
CA VAL A 209 12.26 -0.14 34.63
C VAL A 209 11.41 -0.28 33.36
N LEU A 210 11.82 0.33 32.26
CA LEU A 210 11.20 0.21 30.97
C LEU A 210 12.06 -0.64 30.02
N TYR A 211 11.44 -1.64 29.36
CA TYR A 211 12.07 -2.45 28.31
C TYR A 211 11.81 -1.88 26.93
N GLU A 212 10.72 -1.14 26.79
CA GLU A 212 10.34 -0.48 25.55
C GLU A 212 9.58 0.80 25.89
N LEU A 213 9.88 1.85 25.17
CA LEU A 213 9.15 3.12 25.21
C LEU A 213 9.22 3.72 23.81
N ALA A 214 8.14 3.55 23.05
CA ALA A 214 8.11 3.94 21.64
C ALA A 214 6.82 4.70 21.32
N SER A 215 6.96 5.86 20.68
CA SER A 215 5.84 6.55 20.07
C SER A 215 5.32 5.72 18.89
N GLN A 216 4.04 5.44 18.88
CA GLN A 216 3.35 4.84 17.75
C GLN A 216 2.55 5.93 17.05
N GLN A 217 2.99 6.27 15.84
CA GLN A 217 2.17 7.09 14.96
C GLN A 217 1.13 6.17 14.31
N GLY A 218 -0.08 6.66 14.17
CA GLY A 218 -1.12 5.93 13.44
C GLY A 218 -0.68 5.65 12.01
N SER A 219 -1.05 4.51 11.49
CA SER A 219 -0.80 4.18 10.10
C SER A 219 -1.80 4.88 9.18
N LEU A 220 -1.46 5.01 7.89
CA LEU A 220 -2.40 5.51 6.89
C LEU A 220 -3.61 4.56 6.77
N GLU A 221 -3.41 3.26 7.02
CA GLU A 221 -4.46 2.25 7.07
C GLU A 221 -5.44 2.52 8.22
N ASP A 222 -4.95 2.75 9.44
CA ASP A 222 -5.79 3.04 10.60
C ASP A 222 -6.58 4.33 10.40
N ALA A 223 -5.90 5.36 9.87
CA ALA A 223 -6.51 6.63 9.52
C ALA A 223 -7.64 6.46 8.48
N PHE A 224 -7.38 5.68 7.44
CA PHE A 224 -8.35 5.38 6.40
C PHE A 224 -9.56 4.61 6.94
N MET A 225 -9.33 3.54 7.71
CA MET A 225 -10.40 2.73 8.31
C MET A 225 -11.29 3.56 9.24
N LYS A 226 -10.71 4.46 10.03
CA LYS A 226 -11.45 5.34 10.93
C LYS A 226 -12.36 6.33 10.17
N LEU A 227 -11.84 6.92 9.09
CA LEU A 227 -12.59 7.93 8.32
C LEU A 227 -13.58 7.32 7.32
N THR A 228 -13.37 6.07 6.90
CA THR A 228 -14.22 5.40 5.91
C THR A 228 -15.10 4.33 6.52
N GLY A 229 -15.01 4.06 7.83
CA GLY A 229 -15.73 2.97 8.50
C GLY A 229 -17.24 2.97 8.26
N ASP A 230 -17.87 4.17 8.18
CA ASP A 230 -19.28 4.34 7.85
C ASP A 230 -19.56 4.45 6.34
N ASP A 231 -18.50 4.66 5.52
CA ASP A 231 -18.59 4.93 4.08
C ASP A 231 -18.15 3.76 3.20
N VAL A 232 -17.68 2.63 3.76
CA VAL A 232 -17.28 1.45 2.99
C VAL A 232 -18.54 0.76 2.42
N GLN A 233 -18.54 0.62 1.08
CA GLN A 233 -19.69 0.08 0.31
C GLN A 233 -19.96 -1.41 0.54
N TYR A 234 -18.99 -2.16 1.05
CA TYR A 234 -19.08 -3.61 1.25
C TYR A 234 -18.56 -3.98 2.62
N HIS A 235 -19.45 -4.00 3.60
CA HIS A 235 -19.20 -4.77 4.82
C HIS A 235 -19.38 -6.25 4.45
N ALA A 236 -18.35 -7.06 4.61
CA ALA A 236 -18.52 -8.50 4.67
C ALA A 236 -19.30 -8.81 5.94
N SER A 237 -20.63 -8.80 5.84
CA SER A 237 -21.52 -9.23 6.92
C SER A 237 -21.28 -10.71 7.15
N GLY A 238 -20.58 -11.08 8.23
CA GLY A 238 -20.53 -12.44 8.71
C GLY A 238 -19.18 -13.03 9.12
N ILE A 239 -18.16 -12.23 9.43
CA ILE A 239 -17.00 -12.76 10.14
C ILE A 239 -16.83 -11.97 11.43
N ASP A 240 -17.45 -12.48 12.50
CA ASP A 240 -17.17 -12.08 13.88
C ASP A 240 -15.77 -12.65 14.23
N PRO A 241 -14.75 -11.81 14.50
CA PRO A 241 -13.41 -12.29 14.85
C PRO A 241 -13.33 -12.97 16.20
N GLY A 242 -14.46 -13.18 16.89
CA GLY A 242 -14.56 -13.70 18.25
C GLY A 242 -14.91 -15.19 18.39
N VAL A 243 -15.17 -15.95 17.31
CA VAL A 243 -15.55 -17.37 17.43
C VAL A 243 -14.74 -18.27 16.52
N GLY A 244 -13.54 -18.61 16.96
CA GLY A 244 -12.65 -19.48 16.21
C GLY A 244 -11.67 -20.28 17.03
N ALA A 245 -12.13 -20.96 18.09
CA ALA A 245 -11.35 -22.05 18.70
C ALA A 245 -12.27 -22.91 19.56
N HIS A 246 -12.90 -23.90 18.93
CA HIS A 246 -13.34 -25.19 19.51
C HIS A 246 -14.32 -25.82 18.52
N HIS A 247 -13.79 -26.66 17.64
CA HIS A 247 -14.44 -27.86 17.10
C HIS A 247 -13.59 -28.46 15.97
N ALA A 248 -12.51 -29.08 16.37
CA ALA A 248 -11.82 -30.05 15.52
C ALA A 248 -11.48 -31.26 16.41
N ASN A 249 -12.47 -32.09 16.69
CA ASN A 249 -12.24 -33.51 16.99
C ASN A 249 -13.59 -34.19 17.18
N THR A 250 -14.21 -34.72 16.14
CA THR A 250 -15.13 -35.88 16.19
C THR A 250 -15.65 -36.14 14.76
N GLN A 251 -14.82 -36.70 13.89
CA GLN A 251 -15.28 -37.46 12.71
C GLN A 251 -14.12 -38.28 12.12
N GLN A 252 -13.61 -39.22 12.90
CA GLN A 252 -12.89 -40.40 12.38
C GLN A 252 -13.26 -41.61 13.20
N ALA A 253 -14.48 -42.10 13.03
CA ALA A 253 -14.91 -43.46 13.44
C ALA A 253 -16.26 -43.75 12.79
N ASN A 254 -16.27 -44.08 11.48
CA ASN A 254 -17.33 -44.88 10.84
C ASN A 254 -17.07 -44.98 9.33
N THR A 255 -16.03 -45.71 8.96
CA THR A 255 -15.93 -46.28 7.58
C THR A 255 -15.05 -47.51 7.60
N GLN A 256 -15.42 -48.49 8.47
CA GLN A 256 -14.90 -49.86 8.41
C GLN A 256 -15.99 -50.83 8.84
N GLN A 257 -17.09 -50.87 8.10
CA GLN A 257 -18.04 -51.99 8.14
C GLN A 257 -19.00 -51.90 6.95
N ALA A 258 -18.52 -52.11 5.75
CA ALA A 258 -19.35 -52.51 4.61
C ALA A 258 -18.46 -52.88 3.41
N MET A 259 -17.72 -53.95 3.50
CA MET A 259 -17.27 -54.74 2.33
C MET A 259 -16.82 -56.10 2.84
N GLY A 260 -17.78 -56.93 3.17
CA GLY A 260 -17.61 -58.35 3.42
C GLY A 260 -18.95 -59.02 3.16
N GLY A 261 -19.13 -59.55 1.96
CA GLY A 261 -20.29 -60.37 1.64
C GLY A 261 -20.71 -60.28 0.19
N ALA A 262 -20.29 -61.28 -0.55
CA ALA A 262 -20.96 -61.94 -1.66
C ALA A 262 -20.06 -62.16 -2.90
N LEU A 263 -19.61 -63.44 -2.96
CA LEU A 263 -19.39 -64.26 -4.16
C LEU A 263 -18.41 -63.77 -5.21
#